data_b3f0852e0674ad7a23531ab880e2387a
#
_entry.id   b3f0852e0674ad7a23531ab880e2387a
#
_cell.length_a   1.000
_cell.length_b   1.000
_cell.length_c   1.000
_cell.angle_alpha   90.00
_cell.angle_beta   90.00
_cell.angle_gamma   90.00
#
_symmetry.space_group_name_H-M   'P 1'
#
loop_
_entity.id
_entity.type
_entity.pdbx_description
1 polymer ?
#
loop_
_entity_poly.entity_id
_entity_poly.type
_entity_poly.pdbx_seq_one_letter_code
_entity_poly.pdbx_strand_id
1 'polypeptide(L)'
;MRQLALHVMTGGATLVILALLALPAKQAFERRDAAQAAQATVQDLPFAPAEHPRRVFGVYVDPWHVDEWADAVGGAPQAVAKFEAFSSGRSIAGYAQESRRKGIRRLMVSWEPWKPVPSALGVGAQAEPQPGYRNVDIARGVQDRYITRFARELARFPGTVYLRYAHEMNGYWYPWSHDPAAYRWAWKRMVRLFRIAGARNVRFVWSVNANLYEPAAVWRATMQRYWPGRRFVDLVGTTMIDFGGNKDYPVREFAPRLRELRRLYGKPIVLAETNTEADGAAGWLRDLRHLLGRMPWIRAVFWSQLPSRGKVQQSGTGVVDWDVQREPPAAEQLRGIIHDGVR
;
A
#
# COMPACT_ATOMS: atom_id res chain seq x y z
N MET A 1 -5.97 51.25 -46.63
CA MET A 1 -7.09 50.76 -45.83
C MET A 1 -7.57 49.42 -46.41
N ARG A 2 -7.20 48.33 -45.85
CA ARG A 2 -7.67 46.92 -46.02
C ARG A 2 -6.45 46.01 -45.80
N GLN A 3 -6.18 45.73 -44.54
CA GLN A 3 -5.46 44.50 -44.11
C GLN A 3 -5.38 44.52 -42.60
N LEU A 4 -6.49 44.16 -41.94
CA LEU A 4 -6.46 43.79 -40.53
C LEU A 4 -7.82 43.15 -40.17
N ALA A 5 -8.06 41.96 -40.68
CA ALA A 5 -9.16 41.14 -40.18
C ALA A 5 -9.07 39.71 -40.75
N LEU A 6 -8.00 38.94 -40.45
CA LEU A 6 -8.02 37.53 -40.80
C LEU A 6 -7.01 36.67 -39.94
N HIS A 7 -6.86 36.94 -38.66
CA HIS A 7 -5.97 36.11 -37.84
C HIS A 7 -6.50 35.75 -36.44
N VAL A 8 -7.83 35.81 -36.21
CA VAL A 8 -8.38 35.47 -34.89
C VAL A 8 -9.35 34.27 -34.92
N MET A 9 -9.53 33.57 -36.03
CA MET A 9 -10.49 32.46 -36.08
C MET A 9 -9.89 31.04 -36.26
N THR A 10 -8.59 30.83 -36.17
CA THR A 10 -8.00 29.48 -36.33
C THR A 10 -7.61 28.79 -35.03
N GLY A 11 -7.55 29.51 -33.91
CA GLY A 11 -7.18 28.91 -32.60
C GLY A 11 -8.32 28.21 -31.88
N GLY A 12 -9.54 28.66 -32.03
CA GLY A 12 -10.69 28.12 -31.28
C GLY A 12 -11.23 26.80 -31.83
N ALA A 13 -11.20 26.63 -33.15
CA ALA A 13 -11.74 25.43 -33.82
C ALA A 13 -10.85 24.19 -33.57
N THR A 14 -9.54 24.37 -33.54
CA THR A 14 -8.59 23.27 -33.33
C THR A 14 -8.65 22.74 -31.87
N LEU A 15 -8.86 23.60 -30.89
CA LEU A 15 -9.03 23.20 -29.49
C LEU A 15 -10.36 22.50 -29.25
N VAL A 16 -11.44 22.91 -29.89
CA VAL A 16 -12.76 22.29 -29.81
C VAL A 16 -12.76 20.91 -30.51
N ILE A 17 -12.08 20.79 -31.66
CA ILE A 17 -11.96 19.49 -32.37
C ILE A 17 -11.14 18.49 -31.58
N LEU A 18 -10.03 18.89 -30.93
CA LEU A 18 -9.24 18.03 -30.07
C LEU A 18 -10.02 17.61 -28.80
N ALA A 19 -10.83 18.49 -28.23
CA ALA A 19 -11.71 18.17 -27.11
C ALA A 19 -12.86 17.24 -27.52
N LEU A 20 -13.43 17.41 -28.71
CA LEU A 20 -14.50 16.57 -29.26
C LEU A 20 -13.98 15.17 -29.70
N LEU A 21 -12.71 15.05 -30.12
CA LEU A 21 -12.10 13.76 -30.46
C LEU A 21 -11.64 12.98 -29.21
N ALA A 22 -11.38 13.66 -28.09
CA ALA A 22 -11.03 13.00 -26.83
C ALA A 22 -12.25 12.41 -26.09
N LEU A 23 -13.42 12.98 -26.25
CA LEU A 23 -14.68 12.51 -25.66
C LEU A 23 -15.09 11.09 -26.14
N PRO A 24 -15.10 10.78 -27.43
CA PRO A 24 -15.46 9.44 -27.89
C PRO A 24 -14.40 8.38 -27.51
N ALA A 25 -13.12 8.73 -27.45
CA ALA A 25 -12.07 7.81 -27.00
C ALA A 25 -12.22 7.46 -25.50
N LYS A 26 -12.58 8.42 -24.67
CA LYS A 26 -12.88 8.21 -23.24
C LYS A 26 -14.13 7.33 -23.06
N GLN A 27 -15.19 7.62 -23.80
CA GLN A 27 -16.42 6.84 -23.77
C GLN A 27 -16.25 5.45 -24.36
N ALA A 28 -15.43 5.28 -25.41
CA ALA A 28 -15.12 3.99 -25.99
C ALA A 28 -14.28 3.14 -25.03
N PHE A 29 -13.35 3.75 -24.29
CA PHE A 29 -12.58 3.09 -23.25
C PHE A 29 -13.49 2.65 -22.09
N GLU A 30 -14.39 3.53 -21.63
CA GLU A 30 -15.36 3.23 -20.58
C GLU A 30 -16.36 2.13 -20.99
N ARG A 31 -16.82 2.11 -22.26
CA ARG A 31 -17.71 1.09 -22.81
C ARG A 31 -17.01 -0.26 -23.01
N ARG A 32 -15.76 -0.27 -23.50
CA ARG A 32 -14.95 -1.49 -23.58
C ARG A 32 -14.71 -2.10 -22.21
N ASP A 33 -14.38 -1.29 -21.22
CA ASP A 33 -14.19 -1.73 -19.85
C ASP A 33 -15.48 -2.24 -19.22
N ALA A 34 -16.62 -1.61 -19.50
CA ALA A 34 -17.93 -2.09 -19.03
C ALA A 34 -18.33 -3.41 -19.70
N ALA A 35 -18.08 -3.56 -21.01
CA ALA A 35 -18.36 -4.79 -21.74
C ALA A 35 -17.44 -5.96 -21.32
N GLN A 36 -16.14 -5.72 -21.13
CA GLN A 36 -15.20 -6.72 -20.61
C GLN A 36 -15.47 -7.06 -19.13
N ALA A 37 -15.96 -6.11 -18.33
CA ALA A 37 -16.38 -6.37 -16.96
C ALA A 37 -17.68 -7.20 -16.89
N ALA A 38 -18.54 -7.10 -17.89
CA ALA A 38 -19.78 -7.90 -17.99
C ALA A 38 -19.50 -9.34 -18.46
N GLN A 39 -18.44 -9.56 -19.25
CA GLN A 39 -18.05 -10.90 -19.74
C GLN A 39 -17.15 -11.66 -18.77
N ALA A 40 -16.44 -10.98 -17.88
CA ALA A 40 -15.77 -11.63 -16.77
C ALA A 40 -16.77 -11.81 -15.63
N THR A 41 -17.52 -12.90 -15.64
CA THR A 41 -18.09 -13.49 -14.42
C THR A 41 -16.90 -13.88 -13.54
N VAL A 42 -16.32 -12.88 -12.91
CA VAL A 42 -15.40 -13.09 -11.80
C VAL A 42 -16.31 -13.59 -10.69
N GLN A 43 -16.36 -14.92 -10.52
CA GLN A 43 -16.84 -15.49 -9.28
C GLN A 43 -16.15 -14.70 -8.16
N ASP A 44 -16.92 -13.95 -7.39
CA ASP A 44 -16.54 -13.50 -6.07
C ASP A 44 -16.28 -14.81 -5.29
N LEU A 45 -15.02 -15.27 -5.36
CA LEU A 45 -14.60 -16.31 -4.44
C LEU A 45 -14.70 -15.65 -3.08
N PRO A 46 -15.66 -16.09 -2.22
CA PRO A 46 -15.73 -15.57 -0.88
C PRO A 46 -14.36 -15.81 -0.28
N PHE A 47 -13.86 -14.82 0.46
CA PHE A 47 -12.81 -15.05 1.43
C PHE A 47 -13.33 -16.22 2.28
N ALA A 48 -12.78 -17.43 2.06
CA ALA A 48 -13.18 -18.59 2.84
C ALA A 48 -13.11 -18.17 4.31
N PRO A 49 -14.21 -18.23 5.05
CA PRO A 49 -14.17 -17.89 6.46
C PRO A 49 -13.17 -18.86 7.08
N ALA A 50 -11.98 -18.37 7.44
CA ALA A 50 -11.05 -19.14 8.20
C ALA A 50 -11.71 -19.39 9.55
N GLU A 51 -11.91 -20.63 9.89
CA GLU A 51 -12.26 -21.03 11.25
C GLU A 51 -11.24 -20.37 12.18
N HIS A 52 -11.69 -19.39 12.99
CA HIS A 52 -10.89 -18.54 13.86
C HIS A 52 -9.63 -17.95 13.17
N PRO A 53 -9.80 -16.83 12.50
CA PRO A 53 -8.67 -16.25 11.76
C PRO A 53 -7.70 -15.65 12.76
N ARG A 54 -6.65 -16.39 13.02
CA ARG A 54 -5.49 -15.88 13.76
C ARG A 54 -4.96 -14.63 13.06
N ARG A 55 -4.63 -13.61 13.85
CA ARG A 55 -4.03 -12.40 13.32
C ARG A 55 -2.64 -12.72 12.79
N VAL A 56 -2.32 -12.24 11.59
CA VAL A 56 -0.99 -12.39 11.01
C VAL A 56 -0.08 -11.29 11.55
N PHE A 57 1.08 -11.67 12.07
CA PHE A 57 2.17 -10.74 12.32
C PHE A 57 3.24 -10.92 11.27
N GLY A 58 3.58 -9.85 10.58
CA GLY A 58 4.63 -9.79 9.57
C GLY A 58 5.65 -8.70 9.88
N VAL A 59 6.79 -8.78 9.22
CA VAL A 59 7.87 -7.81 9.39
C VAL A 59 8.47 -7.43 8.03
N TYR A 60 8.83 -6.16 7.88
CA TYR A 60 9.61 -5.67 6.74
C TYR A 60 11.08 -6.04 6.95
N VAL A 61 11.40 -7.27 6.62
CA VAL A 61 12.75 -7.83 6.62
C VAL A 61 12.89 -8.75 5.42
N ASP A 62 14.08 -8.78 4.83
CA ASP A 62 14.35 -9.75 3.77
C ASP A 62 14.36 -11.17 4.35
N PRO A 63 13.85 -12.18 3.62
CA PRO A 63 13.77 -13.56 4.12
C PRO A 63 15.13 -14.17 4.47
N TRP A 64 16.21 -13.63 3.91
CA TRP A 64 17.60 -14.03 4.27
C TRP A 64 18.00 -13.65 5.70
N HIS A 65 17.35 -12.61 6.29
CA HIS A 65 17.62 -12.08 7.64
C HIS A 65 16.48 -12.35 8.63
N VAL A 66 15.48 -13.16 8.24
CA VAL A 66 14.31 -13.40 9.10
C VAL A 66 14.62 -14.16 10.37
N ASP A 67 15.61 -15.07 10.32
CA ASP A 67 16.04 -15.85 11.50
C ASP A 67 16.76 -14.95 12.51
N GLU A 68 17.65 -14.07 12.02
CA GLU A 68 18.34 -13.09 12.85
C GLU A 68 17.34 -12.17 13.57
N TRP A 69 16.33 -11.70 12.85
CA TRP A 69 15.26 -10.89 13.44
C TRP A 69 14.45 -11.69 14.47
N ALA A 70 14.11 -12.93 14.16
CA ALA A 70 13.34 -13.81 15.04
C ALA A 70 14.09 -14.10 16.34
N ASP A 71 15.39 -14.31 16.26
CA ASP A 71 16.26 -14.53 17.43
C ASP A 71 16.32 -13.26 18.29
N ALA A 72 16.48 -12.09 17.69
CA ALA A 72 16.53 -10.82 18.41
C ALA A 72 15.23 -10.51 19.16
N VAL A 73 14.07 -10.85 18.60
CA VAL A 73 12.75 -10.61 19.22
C VAL A 73 12.34 -11.79 20.12
N GLY A 74 12.86 -12.99 19.87
CA GLY A 74 12.44 -14.23 20.54
C GLY A 74 11.10 -14.76 20.02
N GLY A 75 10.82 -14.58 18.73
CA GLY A 75 9.58 -15.05 18.09
C GLY A 75 9.59 -14.89 16.58
N ALA A 76 9.16 -15.93 15.85
CA ALA A 76 9.16 -15.95 14.40
C ALA A 76 7.93 -15.23 13.82
N PRO A 77 8.10 -14.36 12.81
CA PRO A 77 6.97 -13.74 12.11
C PRO A 77 6.27 -14.76 11.21
N GLN A 78 4.96 -14.57 10.99
CA GLN A 78 4.19 -15.42 10.08
C GLN A 78 4.24 -14.92 8.63
N ALA A 79 4.76 -13.71 8.42
CA ALA A 79 4.88 -13.07 7.11
C ALA A 79 6.15 -12.22 7.03
N VAL A 80 6.68 -12.09 5.82
CA VAL A 80 7.70 -11.08 5.52
C VAL A 80 7.14 -10.07 4.53
N ALA A 81 7.66 -8.85 4.59
CA ALA A 81 7.23 -7.75 3.75
C ALA A 81 8.40 -7.05 3.10
N LYS A 82 8.17 -6.47 1.93
CA LYS A 82 9.15 -5.63 1.22
C LYS A 82 8.48 -4.51 0.45
N PHE A 83 9.25 -3.48 0.17
CA PHE A 83 8.94 -2.49 -0.86
C PHE A 83 9.55 -2.93 -2.19
N GLU A 84 8.80 -2.77 -3.27
CA GLU A 84 9.27 -3.10 -4.62
C GLU A 84 8.82 -2.04 -5.61
N ALA A 85 9.75 -1.31 -6.17
CA ALA A 85 9.48 -0.30 -7.18
C ALA A 85 9.33 -0.91 -8.58
N PHE A 86 8.41 -0.40 -9.39
CA PHE A 86 8.21 -0.85 -10.77
C PHE A 86 9.50 -0.72 -11.60
N SER A 87 10.26 0.34 -11.37
CA SER A 87 11.51 0.60 -12.09
C SER A 87 12.63 -0.39 -11.78
N SER A 88 12.53 -1.16 -10.71
CA SER A 88 13.51 -2.20 -10.41
C SER A 88 13.58 -3.25 -11.52
N GLY A 89 12.44 -3.49 -12.15
CA GLY A 89 12.28 -4.53 -13.15
C GLY A 89 12.63 -5.94 -12.67
N ARG A 90 12.97 -6.08 -11.39
CA ARG A 90 13.44 -7.34 -10.80
C ARG A 90 12.33 -8.38 -10.74
N SER A 91 12.73 -9.64 -10.76
CA SER A 91 11.85 -10.77 -10.46
C SER A 91 11.64 -10.88 -8.95
N ILE A 92 10.39 -11.10 -8.54
CA ILE A 92 10.05 -11.39 -7.15
C ILE A 92 10.27 -12.86 -6.79
N ALA A 93 10.60 -13.71 -7.78
CA ALA A 93 10.67 -15.16 -7.61
C ALA A 93 11.72 -15.60 -6.56
N GLY A 94 12.90 -14.97 -6.56
CA GLY A 94 13.95 -15.28 -5.57
C GLY A 94 13.51 -14.98 -4.14
N TYR A 95 12.88 -13.82 -3.92
CA TYR A 95 12.31 -13.44 -2.64
C TYR A 95 11.23 -14.43 -2.17
N ALA A 96 10.32 -14.81 -3.06
CA ALA A 96 9.26 -15.77 -2.78
C ALA A 96 9.80 -17.18 -2.49
N GLN A 97 10.82 -17.61 -3.22
CA GLN A 97 11.48 -18.90 -3.02
C GLN A 97 12.18 -18.97 -1.66
N GLU A 98 12.95 -17.94 -1.29
CA GLU A 98 13.64 -17.91 0.00
C GLU A 98 12.65 -17.85 1.15
N SER A 99 11.61 -17.02 1.05
CA SER A 99 10.52 -16.99 2.04
C SER A 99 9.94 -18.38 2.28
N ARG A 100 9.69 -19.13 1.19
CA ARG A 100 9.21 -20.52 1.28
C ARG A 100 10.21 -21.44 1.98
N ARG A 101 11.51 -21.32 1.67
CA ARG A 101 12.57 -22.12 2.34
C ARG A 101 12.59 -21.89 3.84
N LYS A 102 12.35 -20.66 4.27
CA LYS A 102 12.23 -20.27 5.69
C LYS A 102 10.87 -20.63 6.32
N GLY A 103 10.03 -21.38 5.65
CA GLY A 103 8.71 -21.77 6.16
C GLY A 103 7.67 -20.65 6.13
N ILE A 104 8.00 -19.47 5.60
CA ILE A 104 7.09 -18.34 5.50
C ILE A 104 6.04 -18.61 4.40
N ARG A 105 4.77 -18.54 4.79
CA ARG A 105 3.62 -18.80 3.91
C ARG A 105 2.84 -17.55 3.54
N ARG A 106 3.30 -16.37 3.97
CA ARG A 106 2.62 -15.10 3.70
C ARG A 106 3.63 -14.04 3.34
N LEU A 107 3.36 -13.31 2.27
CA LEU A 107 4.18 -12.19 1.81
C LEU A 107 3.33 -10.92 1.82
N MET A 108 3.94 -9.76 2.14
CA MET A 108 3.39 -8.47 1.73
C MET A 108 4.37 -7.83 0.75
N VAL A 109 3.83 -7.31 -0.35
CA VAL A 109 4.58 -6.52 -1.30
C VAL A 109 3.96 -5.13 -1.36
N SER A 110 4.65 -4.14 -0.81
CA SER A 110 4.34 -2.72 -1.03
C SER A 110 4.89 -2.35 -2.41
N TRP A 111 4.00 -2.34 -3.41
CA TRP A 111 4.35 -2.28 -4.81
C TRP A 111 4.13 -0.88 -5.38
N GLU A 112 5.23 -0.23 -5.72
CA GLU A 112 5.33 1.20 -5.94
C GLU A 112 5.49 1.53 -7.43
N PRO A 113 4.52 2.21 -8.05
CA PRO A 113 4.59 2.58 -9.47
C PRO A 113 5.44 3.83 -9.68
N TRP A 114 6.74 3.73 -9.48
CA TRP A 114 7.70 4.82 -9.64
C TRP A 114 9.13 4.34 -9.88
N LYS A 115 10.00 5.30 -10.14
CA LYS A 115 11.44 5.20 -10.01
C LYS A 115 11.85 6.02 -8.78
N PRO A 116 12.24 5.37 -7.68
CA PRO A 116 12.63 6.07 -6.46
C PRO A 116 13.71 7.11 -6.73
N VAL A 117 13.54 8.28 -6.15
CA VAL A 117 14.54 9.36 -6.16
C VAL A 117 15.23 9.43 -4.80
N PRO A 118 16.50 9.89 -4.73
CA PRO A 118 17.18 10.05 -3.47
C PRO A 118 16.39 10.94 -2.50
N SER A 119 16.25 10.51 -1.26
CA SER A 119 15.52 11.26 -0.22
C SER A 119 16.11 12.65 0.05
N ALA A 120 17.41 12.82 -0.19
CA ALA A 120 18.10 14.11 -0.09
C ALA A 120 17.52 15.20 -1.01
N LEU A 121 16.79 14.82 -2.08
CA LEU A 121 16.12 15.77 -2.97
C LEU A 121 14.79 16.31 -2.40
N GLY A 122 14.37 15.80 -1.25
CA GLY A 122 13.16 16.21 -0.55
C GLY A 122 11.85 15.66 -1.12
N VAL A 123 10.79 15.88 -0.37
CA VAL A 123 9.44 15.37 -0.67
C VAL A 123 8.89 15.88 -1.99
N GLY A 124 9.18 17.13 -2.37
CA GLY A 124 8.75 17.69 -3.65
C GLY A 124 9.24 16.87 -4.84
N ALA A 125 10.53 16.54 -4.88
CA ALA A 125 11.10 15.72 -5.96
C ALA A 125 10.56 14.28 -5.97
N GLN A 126 10.24 13.74 -4.80
CA GLN A 126 9.62 12.41 -4.67
C GLN A 126 8.18 12.40 -5.20
N ALA A 127 7.45 13.49 -5.02
CA ALA A 127 6.05 13.60 -5.41
C ALA A 127 5.83 13.86 -6.91
N GLU A 128 6.87 14.21 -7.67
CA GLU A 128 6.75 14.53 -9.09
C GLU A 128 6.28 13.33 -9.92
N PRO A 129 5.23 13.51 -10.73
CA PRO A 129 4.73 12.47 -11.61
C PRO A 129 5.76 12.06 -12.68
N GLN A 130 6.06 10.80 -12.78
CA GLN A 130 7.08 10.26 -13.68
C GLN A 130 6.46 9.62 -14.93
N PRO A 131 6.86 10.02 -16.16
CA PRO A 131 6.38 9.39 -17.38
C PRO A 131 6.55 7.85 -17.36
N GLY A 132 5.51 7.14 -17.80
CA GLY A 132 5.47 5.68 -17.79
C GLY A 132 5.03 5.06 -16.45
N TYR A 133 5.10 5.81 -15.34
CA TYR A 133 4.68 5.36 -14.00
C TYR A 133 3.46 6.11 -13.46
N ARG A 134 3.00 7.16 -14.16
CA ARG A 134 1.79 7.88 -13.75
C ARG A 134 0.57 6.97 -13.73
N ASN A 135 -0.35 7.20 -12.84
CA ASN A 135 -1.61 6.45 -12.79
C ASN A 135 -2.31 6.38 -14.15
N VAL A 136 -2.29 7.48 -14.93
CA VAL A 136 -2.89 7.51 -16.28
C VAL A 136 -2.14 6.60 -17.26
N ASP A 137 -0.82 6.47 -17.16
CA ASP A 137 -0.02 5.60 -18.02
C ASP A 137 -0.31 4.13 -17.71
N ILE A 138 -0.39 3.78 -16.43
CA ILE A 138 -0.77 2.45 -15.96
C ILE A 138 -2.20 2.12 -16.38
N ALA A 139 -3.14 3.04 -16.20
CA ALA A 139 -4.53 2.88 -16.63
C ALA A 139 -4.65 2.63 -18.15
N ARG A 140 -3.77 3.21 -18.95
CA ARG A 140 -3.69 3.00 -20.42
C ARG A 140 -2.94 1.72 -20.84
N GLY A 141 -2.27 1.05 -19.89
CA GLY A 141 -1.60 -0.22 -20.14
C GLY A 141 -0.11 -0.17 -20.44
N VAL A 142 0.54 0.98 -20.26
CA VAL A 142 1.99 1.13 -20.48
C VAL A 142 2.80 0.09 -19.71
N GLN A 143 2.33 -0.32 -18.53
CA GLN A 143 3.00 -1.28 -17.65
C GLN A 143 2.43 -2.72 -17.71
N ASP A 144 1.52 -3.02 -18.61
CA ASP A 144 0.81 -4.32 -18.63
C ASP A 144 1.74 -5.52 -18.71
N ARG A 145 2.80 -5.43 -19.52
CA ARG A 145 3.78 -6.52 -19.67
C ARG A 145 4.48 -6.80 -18.33
N TYR A 146 4.90 -5.75 -17.63
CA TYR A 146 5.54 -5.87 -16.32
C TYR A 146 4.56 -6.40 -15.28
N ILE A 147 3.37 -5.81 -15.17
CA ILE A 147 2.32 -6.21 -14.22
C ILE A 147 1.94 -7.69 -14.43
N THR A 148 1.75 -8.11 -15.66
CA THR A 148 1.36 -9.51 -15.98
C THR A 148 2.47 -10.50 -15.63
N ARG A 149 3.75 -10.15 -15.89
CA ARG A 149 4.89 -10.99 -15.50
C ARG A 149 4.94 -11.12 -13.97
N PHE A 150 4.88 -10.02 -13.25
CA PHE A 150 4.93 -9.99 -11.80
C PHE A 150 3.78 -10.79 -11.17
N ALA A 151 2.58 -10.67 -11.73
CA ALA A 151 1.41 -11.44 -11.30
C ALA A 151 1.62 -12.97 -11.49
N ARG A 152 2.21 -13.40 -12.62
CA ARG A 152 2.53 -14.81 -12.87
C ARG A 152 3.60 -15.35 -11.92
N GLU A 153 4.59 -14.54 -11.57
CA GLU A 153 5.60 -14.92 -10.59
C GLU A 153 4.98 -15.12 -9.20
N LEU A 154 4.14 -14.18 -8.75
CA LEU A 154 3.43 -14.29 -7.48
C LEU A 154 2.41 -15.44 -7.46
N ALA A 155 1.77 -15.75 -8.58
CA ALA A 155 0.85 -16.87 -8.69
C ALA A 155 1.50 -18.24 -8.35
N ARG A 156 2.82 -18.35 -8.53
CA ARG A 156 3.59 -19.57 -8.20
C ARG A 156 3.94 -19.71 -6.72
N PHE A 157 3.77 -18.64 -5.94
CA PHE A 157 3.99 -18.72 -4.50
C PHE A 157 2.86 -19.53 -3.84
N PRO A 158 3.17 -20.59 -3.08
CA PRO A 158 2.15 -21.52 -2.57
C PRO A 158 1.40 -20.99 -1.33
N GLY A 159 1.57 -19.74 -0.98
CA GLY A 159 0.97 -19.09 0.19
C GLY A 159 0.18 -17.84 -0.21
N THR A 160 -0.23 -17.06 0.77
CA THR A 160 -0.97 -15.81 0.56
C THR A 160 -0.03 -14.66 0.29
N VAL A 161 -0.34 -13.85 -0.72
CA VAL A 161 0.36 -12.60 -1.00
C VAL A 161 -0.57 -11.42 -0.74
N TYR A 162 -0.20 -10.54 0.13
CA TYR A 162 -0.85 -9.24 0.35
C TYR A 162 -0.16 -8.23 -0.59
N LEU A 163 -0.87 -7.78 -1.63
CA LEU A 163 -0.36 -6.80 -2.57
C LEU A 163 -0.85 -5.41 -2.20
N ARG A 164 0.05 -4.59 -1.70
CA ARG A 164 -0.19 -3.20 -1.28
C ARG A 164 0.30 -2.27 -2.38
N TYR A 165 -0.52 -2.09 -3.43
CA TYR A 165 -0.18 -1.26 -4.58
C TYR A 165 -0.41 0.22 -4.30
N ALA A 166 0.53 1.09 -4.71
CA ALA A 166 0.41 2.55 -4.68
C ALA A 166 -0.22 3.07 -3.38
N HIS A 167 0.39 2.70 -2.26
CA HIS A 167 -0.07 2.98 -0.92
C HIS A 167 -0.02 4.47 -0.57
N GLU A 168 -0.74 4.87 0.49
CA GLU A 168 -0.74 6.25 1.01
C GLU A 168 -1.10 7.31 -0.02
N MET A 169 -1.97 6.95 -0.96
CA MET A 169 -2.41 7.82 -2.03
C MET A 169 -3.16 9.07 -1.53
N ASN A 170 -3.57 9.08 -0.28
CA ASN A 170 -4.20 10.23 0.37
C ASN A 170 -3.20 11.25 0.92
N GLY A 171 -1.90 10.99 0.82
CA GLY A 171 -0.83 11.94 1.11
C GLY A 171 -0.49 12.82 -0.11
N TYR A 172 0.60 13.58 0.00
CA TYR A 172 1.13 14.43 -1.08
C TYR A 172 2.57 14.09 -1.46
N TRP A 173 3.15 13.10 -0.81
CA TRP A 173 4.58 12.75 -0.90
C TRP A 173 4.90 11.69 -1.95
N TYR A 174 3.89 11.12 -2.60
CA TYR A 174 4.08 10.14 -3.66
C TYR A 174 3.54 10.60 -5.02
N PRO A 175 4.17 10.23 -6.14
CA PRO A 175 3.75 10.65 -7.47
C PRO A 175 2.36 10.12 -7.88
N TRP A 176 1.85 9.11 -7.22
CA TRP A 176 0.51 8.54 -7.48
C TRP A 176 -0.62 9.20 -6.66
N SER A 177 -0.31 10.25 -5.89
CA SER A 177 -1.28 10.93 -5.00
C SER A 177 -2.04 12.10 -5.64
N HIS A 178 -1.85 12.39 -6.93
CA HIS A 178 -2.32 13.63 -7.54
C HIS A 178 -3.60 13.50 -8.37
N ASP A 179 -3.92 12.30 -8.88
CA ASP A 179 -5.07 12.04 -9.72
C ASP A 179 -5.90 10.86 -9.22
N PRO A 180 -6.94 11.12 -8.39
CA PRO A 180 -7.79 10.06 -7.85
C PRO A 180 -8.53 9.27 -8.91
N ALA A 181 -8.90 9.89 -10.04
CA ALA A 181 -9.63 9.21 -11.11
C ALA A 181 -8.72 8.21 -11.83
N ALA A 182 -7.54 8.66 -12.27
CA ALA A 182 -6.57 7.78 -12.91
C ALA A 182 -6.07 6.69 -11.94
N TYR A 183 -5.89 7.01 -10.64
CA TYR A 183 -5.56 6.02 -9.62
C TYR A 183 -6.58 4.87 -9.59
N ARG A 184 -7.88 5.17 -9.54
CA ARG A 184 -8.92 4.13 -9.53
C ARG A 184 -8.89 3.27 -10.78
N TRP A 185 -8.60 3.85 -11.96
CA TRP A 185 -8.48 3.09 -13.20
C TRP A 185 -7.22 2.21 -13.22
N ALA A 186 -6.08 2.74 -12.79
CA ALA A 186 -4.83 1.99 -12.65
C ALA A 186 -5.01 0.80 -11.70
N TRP A 187 -5.62 1.02 -10.54
CA TRP A 187 -5.96 -0.02 -9.57
C TRP A 187 -6.81 -1.14 -10.19
N LYS A 188 -7.92 -0.77 -10.83
CA LYS A 188 -8.82 -1.74 -11.46
C LYS A 188 -8.13 -2.55 -12.56
N ARG A 189 -7.28 -1.89 -13.36
CA ARG A 189 -6.50 -2.56 -14.39
C ARG A 189 -5.52 -3.55 -13.80
N MET A 190 -4.75 -3.14 -12.81
CA MET A 190 -3.82 -4.00 -12.09
C MET A 190 -4.53 -5.24 -11.54
N VAL A 191 -5.64 -5.09 -10.83
CA VAL A 191 -6.41 -6.22 -10.29
C VAL A 191 -6.88 -7.17 -11.39
N ARG A 192 -7.36 -6.65 -12.53
CA ARG A 192 -7.79 -7.46 -13.67
C ARG A 192 -6.65 -8.29 -14.25
N LEU A 193 -5.48 -7.68 -14.44
CA LEU A 193 -4.30 -8.37 -14.97
C LEU A 193 -3.83 -9.50 -14.04
N PHE A 194 -3.85 -9.29 -12.74
CA PHE A 194 -3.55 -10.34 -11.76
C PHE A 194 -4.56 -11.50 -11.84
N ARG A 195 -5.84 -11.22 -11.96
CA ARG A 195 -6.88 -12.24 -12.11
C ARG A 195 -6.73 -13.03 -13.41
N ILE A 196 -6.47 -12.34 -14.52
CA ILE A 196 -6.18 -12.97 -15.83
C ILE A 196 -4.93 -13.83 -15.76
N ALA A 197 -3.90 -13.40 -15.04
CA ALA A 197 -2.67 -14.17 -14.82
C ALA A 197 -2.85 -15.39 -13.89
N GLY A 198 -4.04 -15.59 -13.32
CA GLY A 198 -4.34 -16.72 -12.44
C GLY A 198 -3.80 -16.56 -11.01
N ALA A 199 -3.44 -15.38 -10.58
CA ALA A 199 -2.87 -15.10 -9.25
C ALA A 199 -3.96 -15.12 -8.16
N ARG A 200 -4.58 -16.29 -7.94
CA ARG A 200 -5.69 -16.48 -6.98
C ARG A 200 -5.28 -16.38 -5.52
N ASN A 201 -4.01 -16.52 -5.22
CA ASN A 201 -3.40 -16.40 -3.90
C ASN A 201 -3.13 -14.95 -3.49
N VAL A 202 -3.31 -13.98 -4.40
CA VAL A 202 -3.08 -12.56 -4.12
C VAL A 202 -4.33 -11.92 -3.52
N ARG A 203 -4.12 -11.17 -2.44
CA ARG A 203 -5.11 -10.34 -1.74
C ARG A 203 -4.74 -8.88 -1.88
N PHE A 204 -5.62 -8.09 -2.44
CA PHE A 204 -5.38 -6.68 -2.75
C PHE A 204 -5.64 -5.81 -1.53
N VAL A 205 -4.60 -5.15 -1.04
CA VAL A 205 -4.62 -4.28 0.15
C VAL A 205 -4.62 -2.82 -0.31
N TRP A 206 -5.77 -2.18 -0.25
CA TRP A 206 -5.90 -0.73 -0.47
C TRP A 206 -5.52 0.00 0.81
N SER A 207 -4.36 0.67 0.81
CA SER A 207 -3.71 1.16 2.02
C SER A 207 -3.57 2.69 2.01
N VAL A 208 -4.13 3.32 3.04
CA VAL A 208 -4.07 4.77 3.26
C VAL A 208 -3.06 5.11 4.36
N ASN A 209 -2.60 6.35 4.40
CA ASN A 209 -1.95 6.89 5.60
C ASN A 209 -3.04 7.33 6.59
N ALA A 210 -2.87 7.01 7.87
CA ALA A 210 -3.81 7.42 8.92
C ALA A 210 -3.88 8.94 9.09
N ASN A 211 -2.79 9.62 8.77
CA ASN A 211 -2.64 11.09 8.73
C ASN A 211 -3.38 11.83 9.86
N LEU A 212 -2.89 11.70 11.07
CA LEU A 212 -3.53 12.29 12.25
C LEU A 212 -3.52 13.81 12.26
N TYR A 213 -2.64 14.44 11.45
CA TYR A 213 -2.58 15.90 11.30
C TYR A 213 -3.78 16.48 10.54
N GLU A 214 -4.39 15.67 9.66
CA GLU A 214 -5.47 16.13 8.82
C GLU A 214 -6.81 16.04 9.55
N PRO A 215 -7.69 17.06 9.49
CA PRO A 215 -9.03 16.96 10.05
C PRO A 215 -9.77 15.75 9.51
N ALA A 216 -10.49 15.03 10.38
CA ALA A 216 -11.13 13.76 10.04
C ALA A 216 -12.06 13.84 8.83
N ALA A 217 -12.75 14.96 8.63
CA ALA A 217 -13.66 15.17 7.50
C ALA A 217 -12.90 15.28 6.17
N VAL A 218 -11.77 16.01 6.15
CA VAL A 218 -10.91 16.19 4.97
C VAL A 218 -10.27 14.86 4.61
N TRP A 219 -9.66 14.17 5.59
CA TRP A 219 -9.09 12.84 5.43
C TRP A 219 -10.08 11.84 4.82
N ARG A 220 -11.33 11.80 5.34
CA ARG A 220 -12.39 10.95 4.82
C ARG A 220 -12.73 11.28 3.37
N ALA A 221 -12.95 12.55 3.07
CA ALA A 221 -13.28 13.00 1.71
C ALA A 221 -12.17 12.65 0.71
N THR A 222 -10.90 12.84 1.09
CA THR A 222 -9.75 12.48 0.28
C THR A 222 -9.74 10.98 -0.02
N MET A 223 -9.86 10.14 0.99
CA MET A 223 -9.87 8.68 0.80
C MET A 223 -11.00 8.21 -0.12
N GLN A 224 -12.21 8.76 0.02
CA GLN A 224 -13.36 8.38 -0.80
C GLN A 224 -13.11 8.64 -2.29
N ARG A 225 -12.36 9.67 -2.62
CA ARG A 225 -11.99 9.98 -4.02
C ARG A 225 -11.11 8.90 -4.64
N TYR A 226 -10.29 8.21 -3.84
CA TYR A 226 -9.36 7.14 -4.28
C TYR A 226 -9.94 5.74 -4.20
N TRP A 227 -11.11 5.55 -3.61
CA TRP A 227 -11.69 4.22 -3.44
C TRP A 227 -12.02 3.55 -4.78
N PRO A 228 -11.38 2.41 -5.13
CA PRO A 228 -11.56 1.77 -6.43
C PRO A 228 -12.85 0.93 -6.52
N GLY A 229 -13.51 0.72 -5.38
CA GLY A 229 -14.73 -0.07 -5.27
C GLY A 229 -14.53 -1.43 -4.59
N ARG A 230 -15.56 -1.87 -3.88
CA ARG A 230 -15.55 -3.01 -2.96
C ARG A 230 -15.05 -4.33 -3.60
N ARG A 231 -15.38 -4.59 -4.88
CA ARG A 231 -15.01 -5.80 -5.61
C ARG A 231 -13.53 -5.87 -6.01
N PHE A 232 -12.81 -4.76 -5.93
CA PHE A 232 -11.41 -4.66 -6.30
C PHE A 232 -10.48 -4.61 -5.08
N VAL A 233 -11.01 -4.71 -3.88
CA VAL A 233 -10.26 -4.62 -2.62
C VAL A 233 -10.63 -5.79 -1.72
N ASP A 234 -9.64 -6.53 -1.27
CA ASP A 234 -9.85 -7.63 -0.32
C ASP A 234 -9.71 -7.13 1.12
N LEU A 235 -8.70 -6.30 1.39
CA LEU A 235 -8.42 -5.73 2.70
C LEU A 235 -8.18 -4.23 2.60
N VAL A 236 -8.50 -3.50 3.65
CA VAL A 236 -8.13 -2.08 3.79
C VAL A 236 -6.91 -2.00 4.69
N GLY A 237 -5.85 -1.40 4.18
CA GLY A 237 -4.61 -1.17 4.90
C GLY A 237 -4.50 0.24 5.44
N THR A 238 -3.65 0.43 6.45
CA THR A 238 -3.22 1.75 6.88
C THR A 238 -1.78 1.71 7.38
N THR A 239 -1.07 2.82 7.18
CA THR A 239 0.17 3.12 7.88
C THR A 239 -0.17 3.72 9.24
N MET A 240 0.49 3.23 10.28
CA MET A 240 0.37 3.64 11.65
C MET A 240 1.77 3.69 12.27
N ILE A 241 2.45 4.82 12.10
CA ILE A 241 3.81 5.04 12.59
C ILE A 241 3.80 6.22 13.56
N ASP A 242 4.44 6.01 14.68
CA ASP A 242 4.80 7.06 15.62
C ASP A 242 6.25 7.48 15.33
N PHE A 243 6.43 8.70 14.90
CA PHE A 243 7.73 9.23 14.50
C PHE A 243 8.55 9.79 15.67
N GLY A 244 8.01 9.77 16.90
CA GLY A 244 8.69 10.27 18.07
C GLY A 244 8.99 11.77 18.07
N GLY A 245 9.79 12.22 19.05
CA GLY A 245 10.18 13.62 19.18
C GLY A 245 9.00 14.53 19.52
N ASN A 246 8.90 15.68 18.83
CA ASN A 246 7.81 16.65 19.04
C ASN A 246 6.45 16.20 18.43
N LYS A 247 6.38 15.01 17.88
CA LYS A 247 5.22 14.45 17.17
C LYS A 247 4.91 13.05 17.67
N ASP A 248 4.76 12.95 18.98
CA ASP A 248 4.39 11.74 19.67
C ASP A 248 2.92 11.37 19.35
N TYR A 249 2.72 10.21 18.72
CA TYR A 249 1.41 9.69 18.37
C TYR A 249 1.09 8.45 19.20
N PRO A 250 0.46 8.61 20.35
CA PRO A 250 0.04 7.47 21.14
C PRO A 250 -0.97 6.62 20.36
N VAL A 251 -0.90 5.33 20.54
CA VAL A 251 -1.76 4.33 19.84
C VAL A 251 -3.25 4.69 19.89
N ARG A 252 -3.72 5.29 21.00
CA ARG A 252 -5.14 5.67 21.17
C ARG A 252 -5.65 6.65 20.11
N GLU A 253 -4.77 7.50 19.55
CA GLU A 253 -5.14 8.50 18.54
C GLU A 253 -5.43 7.88 17.17
N PHE A 254 -4.85 6.73 16.87
CA PHE A 254 -5.16 5.99 15.65
C PHE A 254 -6.52 5.26 15.72
N ALA A 255 -7.02 4.96 16.91
CA ALA A 255 -8.22 4.16 17.09
C ALA A 255 -9.47 4.74 16.39
N PRO A 256 -9.75 6.06 16.38
CA PRO A 256 -10.85 6.62 15.59
C PRO A 256 -10.71 6.40 14.10
N ARG A 257 -9.48 6.55 13.55
CA ARG A 257 -9.20 6.31 12.12
C ARG A 257 -9.46 4.86 11.72
N LEU A 258 -9.03 3.91 12.55
CA LEU A 258 -9.23 2.48 12.31
C LEU A 258 -10.73 2.11 12.33
N ARG A 259 -11.50 2.61 13.30
CA ARG A 259 -12.94 2.41 13.34
C ARG A 259 -13.66 3.00 12.13
N GLU A 260 -13.22 4.18 11.69
CA GLU A 260 -13.79 4.85 10.52
C GLU A 260 -13.52 4.07 9.24
N LEU A 261 -12.30 3.56 9.03
CA LEU A 261 -11.97 2.67 7.90
C LEU A 261 -12.87 1.43 7.90
N ARG A 262 -13.03 0.79 9.05
CA ARG A 262 -13.91 -0.37 9.19
C ARG A 262 -15.36 -0.03 8.86
N ARG A 263 -15.85 1.10 9.37
CA ARG A 263 -17.23 1.57 9.15
C ARG A 263 -17.51 1.89 7.68
N LEU A 264 -16.60 2.61 7.02
CA LEU A 264 -16.78 3.08 5.64
C LEU A 264 -16.71 1.94 4.61
N TYR A 265 -15.78 1.03 4.78
CA TYR A 265 -15.47 0.05 3.74
C TYR A 265 -15.93 -1.37 4.06
N GLY A 266 -16.22 -1.68 5.33
CA GLY A 266 -16.70 -3.00 5.77
C GLY A 266 -15.73 -4.16 5.49
N LYS A 267 -14.45 -3.85 5.25
CA LYS A 267 -13.39 -4.84 4.94
C LYS A 267 -12.56 -5.14 6.18
N PRO A 268 -11.91 -6.31 6.27
CA PRO A 268 -10.88 -6.54 7.26
C PRO A 268 -9.78 -5.49 7.16
N ILE A 269 -9.22 -5.08 8.31
CA ILE A 269 -8.16 -4.08 8.37
C ILE A 269 -6.79 -4.74 8.51
N VAL A 270 -5.79 -4.13 7.88
CA VAL A 270 -4.38 -4.48 8.02
C VAL A 270 -3.63 -3.23 8.48
N LEU A 271 -2.90 -3.32 9.59
CA LEU A 271 -1.85 -2.36 9.89
C LEU A 271 -0.68 -2.71 8.97
N ALA A 272 -0.66 -2.07 7.79
CA ALA A 272 0.20 -2.48 6.68
C ALA A 272 1.64 -2.01 6.86
N GLU A 273 1.84 -1.04 7.75
CA GLU A 273 3.13 -0.51 8.12
C GLU A 273 2.99 0.13 9.50
N THR A 274 3.68 -0.42 10.48
CA THR A 274 3.53 -0.03 11.88
C THR A 274 4.90 0.02 12.53
N ASN A 275 5.21 1.11 13.18
CA ASN A 275 6.44 1.28 13.93
C ASN A 275 6.29 2.40 14.97
N THR A 276 7.24 2.49 15.89
CA THR A 276 7.44 3.59 16.83
C THR A 276 8.93 3.81 17.05
N GLU A 277 9.31 4.97 17.55
CA GLU A 277 10.66 5.24 18.02
C GLU A 277 11.05 4.28 19.16
N ALA A 278 12.34 3.94 19.26
CA ALA A 278 12.83 2.99 20.26
C ALA A 278 12.61 3.51 21.70
N ASP A 279 12.80 4.81 21.92
CA ASP A 279 12.50 5.43 23.21
C ASP A 279 10.98 5.40 23.47
N GLY A 280 10.58 4.77 24.57
CA GLY A 280 9.17 4.56 24.92
C GLY A 280 8.46 3.41 24.17
N ALA A 281 9.12 2.71 23.27
CA ALA A 281 8.53 1.67 22.43
C ALA A 281 7.78 0.58 23.21
N ALA A 282 8.28 0.18 24.37
CA ALA A 282 7.61 -0.85 25.19
C ALA A 282 6.21 -0.43 25.63
N GLY A 283 6.03 0.85 26.01
CA GLY A 283 4.73 1.41 26.36
C GLY A 283 3.80 1.47 25.16
N TRP A 284 4.27 1.96 24.02
CA TRP A 284 3.51 2.07 22.78
C TRP A 284 3.07 0.69 22.27
N LEU A 285 3.96 -0.30 22.29
CA LEU A 285 3.66 -1.67 21.86
C LEU A 285 2.67 -2.36 22.80
N ARG A 286 2.73 -2.13 24.12
CA ARG A 286 1.72 -2.60 25.05
C ARG A 286 0.34 -2.02 24.73
N ASP A 287 0.26 -0.73 24.44
CA ASP A 287 -0.99 -0.07 24.04
C ASP A 287 -1.50 -0.61 22.69
N LEU A 288 -0.61 -0.86 21.74
CA LEU A 288 -0.96 -1.53 20.49
C LEU A 288 -1.55 -2.93 20.74
N ARG A 289 -0.94 -3.72 21.59
CA ARG A 289 -1.46 -5.05 21.95
C ARG A 289 -2.86 -4.98 22.55
N HIS A 290 -3.11 -4.02 23.44
CA HIS A 290 -4.45 -3.77 24.00
C HIS A 290 -5.45 -3.33 22.93
N LEU A 291 -5.06 -2.45 22.02
CA LEU A 291 -5.89 -2.01 20.90
C LEU A 291 -6.27 -3.20 20.01
N LEU A 292 -5.30 -4.04 19.68
CA LEU A 292 -5.50 -5.24 18.87
C LEU A 292 -6.50 -6.21 19.54
N GLY A 293 -6.47 -6.38 20.85
CA GLY A 293 -7.44 -7.18 21.62
C GLY A 293 -8.87 -6.67 21.49
N ARG A 294 -9.06 -5.35 21.39
CA ARG A 294 -10.39 -4.71 21.24
C ARG A 294 -10.88 -4.60 19.80
N MET A 295 -10.01 -4.85 18.82
CA MET A 295 -10.31 -4.71 17.40
C MET A 295 -10.02 -6.02 16.63
N PRO A 296 -10.82 -7.09 16.84
CA PRO A 296 -10.58 -8.41 16.23
C PRO A 296 -10.70 -8.40 14.70
N TRP A 297 -11.26 -7.36 14.13
CA TRP A 297 -11.35 -7.14 12.69
C TRP A 297 -10.04 -6.60 12.07
N ILE A 298 -9.01 -6.28 12.88
CA ILE A 298 -7.63 -6.10 12.42
C ILE A 298 -7.03 -7.50 12.26
N ARG A 299 -6.72 -7.87 11.01
CA ARG A 299 -6.37 -9.24 10.63
C ARG A 299 -4.88 -9.46 10.43
N ALA A 300 -4.13 -8.38 10.23
CA ALA A 300 -2.67 -8.44 10.12
C ALA A 300 -2.04 -7.16 10.64
N VAL A 301 -0.83 -7.31 11.16
CA VAL A 301 0.06 -6.22 11.56
C VAL A 301 1.40 -6.49 10.90
N PHE A 302 1.93 -5.49 10.18
CA PHE A 302 3.25 -5.55 9.59
C PHE A 302 4.15 -4.52 10.27
N TRP A 303 5.15 -5.04 10.97
CA TRP A 303 6.16 -4.22 11.63
C TRP A 303 7.16 -3.70 10.60
N SER A 304 7.31 -2.38 10.55
CA SER A 304 8.22 -1.72 9.63
C SER A 304 9.61 -1.67 10.23
N GLN A 305 10.36 -2.75 10.05
CA GLN A 305 11.75 -2.79 10.47
C GLN A 305 12.59 -1.98 9.49
N LEU A 306 12.92 -0.76 9.84
CA LEU A 306 13.88 0.04 9.09
C LEU A 306 15.31 -0.45 9.40
N PRO A 307 16.23 -0.43 8.40
CA PRO A 307 17.58 -0.91 8.63
C PRO A 307 18.26 -0.10 9.74
N SER A 308 18.82 -0.81 10.70
CA SER A 308 19.48 -0.34 11.93
C SER A 308 20.81 0.40 11.70
N ARG A 309 21.02 0.98 10.51
CA ARG A 309 22.22 1.77 10.23
C ARG A 309 21.97 3.25 10.53
N GLY A 310 21.92 3.56 11.82
CA GLY A 310 21.92 4.93 12.29
C GLY A 310 20.54 5.56 12.34
N LYS A 311 20.49 6.59 13.10
CA LYS A 311 19.36 7.49 13.29
C LYS A 311 18.95 8.09 11.95
N VAL A 312 17.73 7.87 11.51
CA VAL A 312 17.20 8.45 10.27
C VAL A 312 16.66 9.83 10.58
N GLN A 313 17.29 10.86 10.03
CA GLN A 313 16.75 12.21 10.13
C GLN A 313 15.55 12.34 9.18
N GLN A 314 14.36 12.40 9.73
CA GLN A 314 13.20 12.85 8.98
C GLN A 314 13.05 14.36 9.10
N SER A 315 12.69 15.02 8.01
CA SER A 315 12.56 16.48 8.01
C SER A 315 11.57 16.95 9.10
N GLY A 316 12.07 17.67 10.08
CA GLY A 316 11.30 18.29 11.15
C GLY A 316 11.08 17.46 12.43
N THR A 317 11.59 16.23 12.53
CA THR A 317 11.44 15.38 13.73
C THR A 317 12.74 15.05 14.46
N GLY A 318 13.91 15.47 13.91
CA GLY A 318 15.19 15.08 14.47
C GLY A 318 15.63 13.67 14.05
N VAL A 319 16.52 13.09 14.83
CA VAL A 319 17.05 11.74 14.59
C VAL A 319 16.18 10.72 15.30
N VAL A 320 15.57 9.81 14.58
CA VAL A 320 14.69 8.76 15.13
C VAL A 320 15.41 7.42 15.09
N ASP A 321 15.46 6.72 16.23
CA ASP A 321 15.96 5.36 16.32
C ASP A 321 14.81 4.37 16.17
N TRP A 322 14.88 3.55 15.12
CA TRP A 322 13.87 2.55 14.80
C TRP A 322 14.22 1.13 15.26
N ASP A 323 15.36 0.97 15.94
CA ASP A 323 15.86 -0.36 16.32
C ASP A 323 15.27 -0.87 17.63
N VAL A 324 13.95 -0.94 17.64
CA VAL A 324 13.12 -1.30 18.80
C VAL A 324 13.46 -2.69 19.37
N GLN A 325 13.91 -3.62 18.52
CA GLN A 325 14.24 -4.97 19.00
C GLN A 325 15.48 -5.01 19.90
N ARG A 326 16.32 -3.96 19.90
CA ARG A 326 17.46 -3.85 20.83
C ARG A 326 17.05 -3.49 22.24
N GLU A 327 15.83 -3.02 22.40
CA GLU A 327 15.26 -2.69 23.70
C GLU A 327 14.54 -3.93 24.27
N PRO A 328 15.08 -4.65 25.28
CA PRO A 328 14.51 -5.89 25.77
C PRO A 328 13.04 -5.81 26.16
N PRO A 329 12.54 -4.73 26.82
CA PRO A 329 11.13 -4.60 27.13
C PRO A 329 10.25 -4.45 25.88
N ALA A 330 10.73 -3.82 24.83
CA ALA A 330 10.01 -3.65 23.57
C ALA A 330 9.97 -4.96 22.77
N ALA A 331 11.09 -5.69 22.72
CA ALA A 331 11.16 -7.02 22.12
C ALA A 331 10.18 -8.00 22.80
N GLU A 332 10.03 -7.93 24.14
CA GLU A 332 9.04 -8.70 24.87
C GLU A 332 7.60 -8.39 24.44
N GLN A 333 7.25 -7.12 24.26
CA GLN A 333 5.94 -6.72 23.78
C GLN A 333 5.69 -7.17 22.34
N LEU A 334 6.67 -7.07 21.44
CA LEU A 334 6.58 -7.61 20.08
C LEU A 334 6.33 -9.11 20.08
N ARG A 335 7.07 -9.86 20.88
CA ARG A 335 6.87 -11.30 21.09
C ARG A 335 5.45 -11.61 21.58
N GLY A 336 4.93 -10.80 22.53
CA GLY A 336 3.55 -10.90 22.98
C GLY A 336 2.53 -10.73 21.83
N ILE A 337 2.71 -9.75 20.96
CA ILE A 337 1.83 -9.51 19.79
C ILE A 337 1.90 -10.69 18.80
N ILE A 338 3.09 -11.23 18.56
CA ILE A 338 3.28 -12.42 17.72
C ILE A 338 2.50 -13.62 18.28
N HIS A 339 2.65 -13.90 19.57
CA HIS A 339 1.98 -15.02 20.23
C HIS A 339 0.46 -14.88 20.29
N ASP A 340 -0.07 -13.68 20.55
CA ASP A 340 -1.51 -13.41 20.57
C ASP A 340 -2.15 -13.57 19.18
N GLY A 341 -1.36 -13.37 18.13
CA GLY A 341 -1.79 -13.66 16.76
C GLY A 341 -1.87 -15.17 16.44
N VAL A 342 -1.17 -15.99 17.21
CA VAL A 342 -1.12 -17.46 17.01
C VAL A 342 -2.22 -18.19 17.79
N ARG A 343 -2.79 -17.57 18.82
CA ARG A 343 -3.93 -18.08 19.60
C ARG A 343 -5.23 -17.62 18.95
#